data_2ae041b504dad7f1850541cce3e4889e
#
_entry.id   2ae041b504dad7f1850541cce3e4889e
#
_cell.length_a   1.000
_cell.length_b   1.000
_cell.length_c   1.000
_cell.angle_alpha   90.00
_cell.angle_beta   90.00
_cell.angle_gamma   90.00
#
_symmetry.space_group_name_H-M   'P 1'
#
loop_
_entity.id
_entity.type
_entity.pdbx_description
1 polymer ?
#
loop_
_entity_poly.entity_id
_entity_poly.type
_entity_poly.pdbx_seq_one_letter_code
_entity_poly.pdbx_strand_id
1 'polypeptide(L)'
;MKKFTFLLLGLLSITLPGASKVIEPVAPADTDKQVYGLSATTRADGSPLPDVNSPLSLQDCIDLALANSPTMIAAQLAAQNARVNLNLAKSQFLPTASAGFDSSYSMGASVHDFGSSGADASVNLSLSGITDLARNVKMKQTAVEQADLKVQSVKNDIIRNVRKGYYSLLSAQRAVDIRTKSKELYQDQYERTSEYFRLGLRPKVDVTTAEVNLNNESLRLIRATNAVKTASASLANTLGVTTPNVLTVQMIEDFDSFDMTLDEAVKAAYDNRPDVQVAQLDVRLSEMQVTQAKAGYLPTLGISAGYTKSGNSGLYLDTEAARVGVSLEIPIFNAFRTYNSVKQAQISLQNTHNSTRSLLNNVFLEVQKAYIALNEAAQSIPLAKLNVEKAQENMELARGRYNEGIGDMIALKDAEVAYTDAELSLLTARYDYGAAVADLKQAMGTF
;
A
#
# COMPACT_ATOMS: atom_id res chain seq x y z
N MET A 1 -10.77 40.31 -34.87
CA MET A 1 -10.42 39.26 -33.89
C MET A 1 -10.80 37.81 -34.29
N LYS A 2 -11.39 37.53 -35.43
CA LYS A 2 -11.78 36.16 -35.87
C LYS A 2 -10.83 35.52 -36.93
N LYS A 3 -9.72 36.12 -37.28
CA LYS A 3 -8.76 35.60 -38.31
C LYS A 3 -7.44 35.10 -37.72
N PHE A 4 -7.21 35.25 -36.41
CA PHE A 4 -5.94 34.85 -35.74
C PHE A 4 -5.93 33.38 -35.25
N THR A 5 -7.09 32.79 -35.10
CA THR A 5 -7.24 31.42 -34.57
C THR A 5 -6.97 30.34 -35.63
N PHE A 6 -6.97 30.69 -36.94
CA PHE A 6 -6.79 29.71 -38.01
C PHE A 6 -5.34 29.52 -38.48
N LEU A 7 -4.43 30.43 -38.12
CA LEU A 7 -3.03 30.36 -38.60
C LEU A 7 -2.15 29.46 -37.68
N LEU A 8 -2.58 29.23 -36.44
CA LEU A 8 -1.83 28.37 -35.52
C LEU A 8 -2.14 26.86 -35.69
N LEU A 9 -3.26 26.52 -36.33
CA LEU A 9 -3.64 25.13 -36.63
C LEU A 9 -3.03 24.56 -37.92
N GLY A 10 -2.50 25.43 -38.80
CA GLY A 10 -1.96 25.03 -40.09
C GLY A 10 -0.50 24.60 -40.13
N LEU A 11 0.26 24.83 -39.07
CA LEU A 11 1.70 24.50 -39.00
C LEU A 11 2.00 23.18 -38.31
N LEU A 12 0.99 22.45 -37.84
CA LEU A 12 1.15 21.17 -37.15
C LEU A 12 0.96 19.93 -38.04
N SER A 13 0.94 20.08 -39.35
CA SER A 13 0.82 18.94 -40.28
C SER A 13 2.15 18.51 -40.91
N ILE A 14 3.23 18.53 -40.14
CA ILE A 14 4.43 17.77 -40.52
C ILE A 14 4.23 16.34 -39.99
N THR A 15 3.70 15.48 -40.86
CA THR A 15 3.61 14.02 -40.60
C THR A 15 5.02 13.44 -40.58
N LEU A 16 5.58 13.27 -39.39
CA LEU A 16 6.70 12.36 -39.17
C LEU A 16 6.17 10.91 -39.26
N PRO A 17 6.76 10.05 -40.10
CA PRO A 17 6.35 8.67 -40.20
C PRO A 17 6.68 7.95 -38.90
N GLY A 18 5.65 7.57 -38.12
CA GLY A 18 5.78 6.88 -36.84
C GLY A 18 5.09 7.53 -35.65
N ALA A 19 4.54 8.73 -35.78
CA ALA A 19 3.85 9.43 -34.67
C ALA A 19 2.33 9.47 -34.85
N SER A 20 1.69 8.33 -35.06
CA SER A 20 0.23 8.26 -35.10
C SER A 20 -0.33 7.80 -33.74
N LYS A 21 -0.12 8.59 -32.70
CA LYS A 21 -1.06 8.76 -31.58
C LYS A 21 -0.93 10.21 -31.14
N VAL A 22 -1.89 11.03 -31.56
CA VAL A 22 -2.18 12.32 -30.95
C VAL A 22 -2.16 12.12 -29.45
N ILE A 23 -1.30 12.89 -28.76
CA ILE A 23 -1.37 12.99 -27.29
C ILE A 23 -2.69 13.70 -27.03
N GLU A 24 -3.76 12.93 -26.80
CA GLU A 24 -4.96 13.50 -26.21
C GLU A 24 -4.53 14.10 -24.87
N PRO A 25 -4.84 15.40 -24.61
CA PRO A 25 -4.70 15.91 -23.26
C PRO A 25 -5.50 14.98 -22.39
N VAL A 26 -4.83 14.32 -21.42
CA VAL A 26 -5.52 13.56 -20.39
C VAL A 26 -6.50 14.53 -19.76
N ALA A 27 -7.80 14.34 -20.06
CA ALA A 27 -8.84 15.06 -19.36
C ALA A 27 -8.54 14.90 -17.85
N PRO A 28 -8.65 15.95 -17.04
CA PRO A 28 -8.51 15.78 -15.60
C PRO A 28 -9.51 14.69 -15.22
N ALA A 29 -8.99 13.51 -14.92
CA ALA A 29 -9.79 12.46 -14.32
C ALA A 29 -10.48 13.10 -13.11
N ASP A 30 -11.65 12.63 -12.77
CA ASP A 30 -12.50 13.07 -11.65
C ASP A 30 -11.77 12.98 -10.27
N THR A 31 -10.49 13.35 -10.24
CA THR A 31 -9.57 13.31 -9.11
C THR A 31 -9.92 14.31 -8.02
N ASP A 32 -10.62 15.40 -8.37
CA ASP A 32 -11.02 16.41 -7.37
C ASP A 32 -12.04 15.88 -6.36
N LYS A 33 -12.85 14.90 -6.71
CA LYS A 33 -13.82 14.28 -5.80
C LYS A 33 -13.19 13.26 -4.85
N GLN A 34 -12.08 12.61 -5.25
CA GLN A 34 -11.39 11.62 -4.42
C GLN A 34 -10.42 12.24 -3.41
N VAL A 35 -9.90 13.45 -3.66
CA VAL A 35 -8.91 14.11 -2.81
C VAL A 35 -9.51 14.73 -1.54
N TYR A 36 -10.81 15.00 -1.50
CA TYR A 36 -11.49 15.67 -0.38
C TYR A 36 -12.50 14.80 0.37
N GLY A 37 -12.19 13.53 0.62
CA GLY A 37 -12.94 12.73 1.61
C GLY A 37 -14.26 12.15 1.13
N LEU A 38 -14.47 12.00 -0.17
CA LEU A 38 -15.54 11.19 -0.71
C LEU A 38 -15.03 9.75 -0.86
N SER A 39 -15.51 8.88 0.04
CA SER A 39 -15.31 7.44 -0.09
C SER A 39 -15.73 6.99 -1.49
N ALA A 40 -14.94 6.16 -2.15
CA ALA A 40 -15.37 5.52 -3.39
C ALA A 40 -16.69 4.80 -3.15
N THR A 41 -17.64 4.94 -4.07
CA THR A 41 -18.98 4.34 -3.94
C THR A 41 -19.13 3.07 -4.77
N THR A 42 -18.12 2.77 -5.62
CA THR A 42 -18.15 1.64 -6.55
C THR A 42 -16.84 0.86 -6.53
N ARG A 43 -16.93 -0.45 -6.76
CA ARG A 43 -15.78 -1.35 -6.98
C ARG A 43 -15.12 -1.04 -8.32
N ALA A 44 -13.94 -1.63 -8.56
CA ALA A 44 -13.24 -1.53 -9.83
C ALA A 44 -14.04 -2.09 -11.03
N ASP A 45 -14.98 -2.99 -10.79
CA ASP A 45 -15.90 -3.58 -11.78
C ASP A 45 -17.17 -2.75 -12.00
N GLY A 46 -17.32 -1.60 -11.30
CA GLY A 46 -18.50 -0.72 -11.40
C GLY A 46 -19.67 -1.12 -10.49
N SER A 47 -19.59 -2.22 -9.75
CA SER A 47 -20.62 -2.60 -8.77
C SER A 47 -20.55 -1.71 -7.52
N PRO A 48 -21.69 -1.47 -6.82
CA PRO A 48 -21.68 -0.68 -5.59
C PRO A 48 -20.84 -1.36 -4.51
N LEU A 49 -20.09 -0.57 -3.74
CA LEU A 49 -19.41 -1.06 -2.54
C LEU A 49 -20.44 -1.48 -1.48
N PRO A 50 -20.13 -2.51 -0.67
CA PRO A 50 -21.01 -2.98 0.38
C PRO A 50 -21.26 -1.90 1.44
N ASP A 51 -22.46 -1.89 2.02
CA ASP A 51 -22.76 -1.01 3.15
C ASP A 51 -22.00 -1.45 4.39
N VAL A 52 -21.28 -0.53 5.00
CA VAL A 52 -20.48 -0.76 6.21
C VAL A 52 -21.35 -1.20 7.41
N ASN A 53 -22.65 -0.92 7.39
CA ASN A 53 -23.60 -1.32 8.44
C ASN A 53 -24.17 -2.74 8.25
N SER A 54 -23.88 -3.40 7.12
CA SER A 54 -24.25 -4.80 6.89
C SER A 54 -23.14 -5.75 7.35
N PRO A 55 -23.44 -7.04 7.62
CA PRO A 55 -22.41 -8.04 7.91
C PRO A 55 -21.46 -8.21 6.72
N LEU A 56 -20.22 -7.76 6.90
CA LEU A 56 -19.21 -7.74 5.85
C LEU A 56 -18.53 -9.11 5.71
N SER A 57 -18.42 -9.59 4.48
CA SER A 57 -17.53 -10.72 4.17
C SER A 57 -16.06 -10.28 4.12
N LEU A 58 -15.14 -11.23 4.15
CA LEU A 58 -13.71 -10.93 4.01
C LEU A 58 -13.41 -10.22 2.68
N GLN A 59 -14.07 -10.66 1.58
CA GLN A 59 -13.89 -10.04 0.27
C GLN A 59 -14.44 -8.61 0.23
N ASP A 60 -15.58 -8.35 0.87
CA ASP A 60 -16.15 -6.99 0.99
C ASP A 60 -15.19 -6.06 1.73
N CYS A 61 -14.56 -6.55 2.80
CA CYS A 61 -13.55 -5.78 3.53
C CYS A 61 -12.33 -5.47 2.66
N ILE A 62 -11.86 -6.43 1.86
CA ILE A 62 -10.74 -6.21 0.93
C ILE A 62 -11.11 -5.15 -0.11
N ASP A 63 -12.28 -5.26 -0.73
CA ASP A 63 -12.73 -4.31 -1.76
C ASP A 63 -12.89 -2.89 -1.19
N LEU A 64 -13.47 -2.76 0.02
CA LEU A 64 -13.57 -1.48 0.73
C LEU A 64 -12.20 -0.87 1.02
N ALA A 65 -11.24 -1.68 1.49
CA ALA A 65 -9.91 -1.19 1.80
C ALA A 65 -9.16 -0.74 0.54
N LEU A 66 -9.24 -1.50 -0.55
CA LEU A 66 -8.59 -1.15 -1.83
C LEU A 66 -9.19 0.12 -2.45
N ALA A 67 -10.48 0.37 -2.22
CA ALA A 67 -11.16 1.56 -2.72
C ALA A 67 -10.88 2.81 -1.88
N ASN A 68 -10.81 2.68 -0.54
CA ASN A 68 -10.80 3.81 0.39
C ASN A 68 -9.45 4.05 1.09
N SER A 69 -8.49 3.11 1.02
CA SER A 69 -7.23 3.24 1.75
C SER A 69 -6.39 4.41 1.24
N PRO A 70 -6.01 5.37 2.11
CA PRO A 70 -5.14 6.47 1.72
C PRO A 70 -3.77 6.01 1.18
N THR A 71 -3.27 4.87 1.67
CA THR A 71 -2.00 4.31 1.19
C THR A 71 -2.11 3.78 -0.24
N MET A 72 -3.26 3.19 -0.62
CA MET A 72 -3.52 2.77 -1.99
C MET A 72 -3.63 3.95 -2.93
N ILE A 73 -4.39 4.98 -2.54
CA ILE A 73 -4.54 6.21 -3.31
C ILE A 73 -3.17 6.88 -3.51
N ALA A 74 -2.35 6.98 -2.46
CA ALA A 74 -1.01 7.56 -2.56
C ALA A 74 -0.12 6.77 -3.54
N ALA A 75 -0.16 5.44 -3.53
CA ALA A 75 0.60 4.60 -4.45
C ALA A 75 0.14 4.79 -5.91
N GLN A 76 -1.17 4.87 -6.15
CA GLN A 76 -1.75 5.12 -7.47
C GLN A 76 -1.36 6.52 -8.01
N LEU A 77 -1.41 7.56 -7.15
CA LEU A 77 -0.98 8.91 -7.51
C LEU A 77 0.52 8.96 -7.81
N ALA A 78 1.35 8.20 -7.08
CA ALA A 78 2.78 8.07 -7.39
C ALA A 78 3.02 7.42 -8.76
N ALA A 79 2.25 6.39 -9.13
CA ALA A 79 2.31 5.78 -10.45
C ALA A 79 1.85 6.74 -11.56
N GLN A 80 0.79 7.52 -11.33
CA GLN A 80 0.37 8.58 -12.25
C GLN A 80 1.45 9.64 -12.43
N ASN A 81 2.09 10.08 -11.34
CA ASN A 81 3.21 11.04 -11.39
C ASN A 81 4.39 10.49 -12.22
N ALA A 82 4.71 9.19 -12.06
CA ALA A 82 5.74 8.56 -12.89
C ALA A 82 5.37 8.60 -14.39
N ARG A 83 4.10 8.38 -14.75
CA ARG A 83 3.60 8.51 -16.15
C ARG A 83 3.68 9.95 -16.66
N VAL A 84 3.33 10.93 -15.83
CA VAL A 84 3.50 12.35 -16.18
C VAL A 84 4.97 12.69 -16.42
N ASN A 85 5.90 12.20 -15.56
CA ASN A 85 7.33 12.38 -15.74
C ASN A 85 7.86 11.73 -17.04
N LEU A 86 7.30 10.59 -17.44
CA LEU A 86 7.59 9.99 -18.75
C LEU A 86 7.12 10.88 -19.89
N ASN A 87 5.93 11.47 -19.79
CA ASN A 87 5.41 12.40 -20.80
C ASN A 87 6.24 13.68 -20.85
N LEU A 88 6.70 14.20 -19.71
CA LEU A 88 7.65 15.32 -19.65
C LEU A 88 8.99 15.00 -20.32
N ALA A 89 9.49 13.76 -20.16
CA ALA A 89 10.69 13.35 -20.88
C ALA A 89 10.46 13.24 -22.41
N LYS A 90 9.28 12.78 -22.82
CA LYS A 90 8.88 12.74 -24.25
C LYS A 90 8.67 14.13 -24.84
N SER A 91 8.15 15.09 -24.06
CA SER A 91 7.91 16.46 -24.55
C SER A 91 9.20 17.20 -24.90
N GLN A 92 10.37 16.76 -24.40
CA GLN A 92 11.67 17.30 -24.79
C GLN A 92 11.99 17.11 -26.29
N PHE A 93 11.28 16.24 -26.99
CA PHE A 93 11.38 16.05 -28.43
C PHE A 93 10.45 16.97 -29.22
N LEU A 94 9.61 17.77 -28.57
CA LEU A 94 8.62 18.64 -29.21
C LEU A 94 9.10 20.10 -29.23
N PRO A 95 8.69 20.89 -30.24
CA PRO A 95 8.97 22.30 -30.24
C PRO A 95 8.21 23.03 -29.12
N THR A 96 8.83 24.08 -28.60
CA THR A 96 8.22 25.01 -27.64
C THR A 96 7.84 26.29 -28.36
N ALA A 97 6.68 26.86 -28.03
CA ALA A 97 6.27 28.17 -28.51
C ALA A 97 6.18 29.13 -27.32
N SER A 98 6.72 30.33 -27.51
CA SER A 98 6.66 31.39 -26.50
C SER A 98 6.33 32.72 -27.15
N ALA A 99 5.67 33.60 -26.41
CA ALA A 99 5.46 34.97 -26.76
C ALA A 99 5.85 35.84 -25.57
N GLY A 100 6.61 36.88 -25.79
CA GLY A 100 7.07 37.82 -24.81
C GLY A 100 6.70 39.25 -25.17
N PHE A 101 6.53 40.07 -24.15
CA PHE A 101 6.47 41.52 -24.28
C PHE A 101 7.38 42.11 -23.21
N ASP A 102 8.33 42.89 -23.64
CA ASP A 102 9.21 43.62 -22.74
C ASP A 102 9.04 45.13 -22.93
N SER A 103 9.10 45.83 -21.84
CA SER A 103 9.15 47.30 -21.84
C SER A 103 10.17 47.74 -20.81
N SER A 104 11.17 48.46 -21.27
CA SER A 104 12.21 48.98 -20.41
C SER A 104 12.30 50.50 -20.55
N TYR A 105 12.50 51.17 -19.43
CA TYR A 105 12.75 52.61 -19.39
C TYR A 105 14.13 52.84 -18.78
N SER A 106 14.99 53.51 -19.51
CA SER A 106 16.36 53.78 -19.07
C SER A 106 16.47 55.24 -18.66
N MET A 107 16.80 55.54 -17.38
CA MET A 107 17.12 56.83 -16.86
C MET A 107 18.64 57.00 -16.77
N GLY A 108 19.21 57.93 -17.52
CA GLY A 108 20.64 58.26 -17.48
C GLY A 108 20.88 59.64 -16.94
N ALA A 109 21.98 59.83 -16.17
CA ALA A 109 22.37 61.15 -15.64
C ALA A 109 22.85 62.18 -16.66
N SER A 110 22.99 61.79 -17.91
CA SER A 110 23.36 62.62 -19.03
C SER A 110 22.57 62.31 -20.30
N VAL A 111 21.59 63.16 -20.55
CA VAL A 111 20.96 63.40 -21.85
C VAL A 111 20.20 62.21 -22.50
N HIS A 112 18.93 62.28 -22.38
CA HIS A 112 17.86 61.50 -23.04
C HIS A 112 17.41 60.26 -22.32
N ASP A 113 16.35 60.45 -21.55
CA ASP A 113 15.48 59.34 -21.12
C ASP A 113 14.81 58.76 -22.39
N PHE A 114 14.97 57.47 -22.63
CA PHE A 114 14.23 56.77 -23.68
C PHE A 114 13.65 55.46 -23.16
N GLY A 115 12.41 55.26 -23.52
CA GLY A 115 11.73 53.97 -23.30
C GLY A 115 11.79 53.11 -24.57
N SER A 116 12.07 51.87 -24.43
CA SER A 116 11.90 50.90 -25.52
C SER A 116 10.84 49.88 -25.10
N SER A 117 9.97 49.52 -26.02
CA SER A 117 9.03 48.41 -25.83
C SER A 117 9.16 47.50 -27.03
N GLY A 118 9.21 46.20 -26.76
CA GLY A 118 9.31 45.17 -27.77
C GLY A 118 8.31 44.04 -27.53
N ALA A 119 7.88 43.42 -28.57
CA ALA A 119 7.14 42.15 -28.52
C ALA A 119 7.87 41.11 -29.36
N ASP A 120 7.88 39.89 -28.86
CA ASP A 120 8.41 38.75 -29.59
C ASP A 120 7.46 37.54 -29.54
N ALA A 121 7.50 36.75 -30.60
CA ALA A 121 6.88 35.45 -30.64
C ALA A 121 7.86 34.48 -31.29
N SER A 122 8.10 33.37 -30.65
CA SER A 122 9.06 32.38 -31.13
C SER A 122 8.55 30.95 -31.02
N VAL A 123 8.97 30.12 -31.98
CA VAL A 123 8.82 28.68 -31.94
C VAL A 123 10.22 28.08 -32.04
N ASN A 124 10.60 27.29 -31.05
CA ASN A 124 11.94 26.74 -30.94
C ASN A 124 11.91 25.22 -30.75
N LEU A 125 12.68 24.49 -31.53
CA LEU A 125 13.00 23.10 -31.34
C LEU A 125 14.50 22.98 -31.08
N SER A 126 14.89 22.38 -29.96
CA SER A 126 16.30 22.14 -29.65
C SER A 126 16.46 20.67 -29.19
N LEU A 127 17.10 19.87 -30.02
CA LEU A 127 17.39 18.47 -29.76
C LEU A 127 18.92 18.34 -29.62
N SER A 128 19.42 18.42 -28.39
CA SER A 128 20.82 18.18 -28.08
C SER A 128 20.99 16.82 -27.43
N GLY A 129 21.93 16.02 -27.95
CA GLY A 129 22.14 14.67 -27.39
C GLY A 129 20.93 13.75 -27.56
N ILE A 130 20.42 13.59 -28.77
CA ILE A 130 19.22 12.79 -29.09
C ILE A 130 19.28 11.40 -28.47
N THR A 131 20.47 10.77 -28.43
CA THR A 131 20.68 9.48 -27.81
C THR A 131 20.51 9.52 -26.28
N ASP A 132 20.83 10.63 -25.64
CA ASP A 132 20.68 10.82 -24.19
C ASP A 132 19.22 11.10 -23.85
N LEU A 133 18.54 11.89 -24.68
CA LEU A 133 17.07 12.08 -24.57
C LEU A 133 16.34 10.74 -24.68
N ALA A 134 16.70 9.92 -25.66
CA ALA A 134 16.08 8.60 -25.86
C ALA A 134 16.34 7.65 -24.66
N ARG A 135 17.57 7.67 -24.10
CA ARG A 135 17.88 6.91 -22.89
C ARG A 135 17.09 7.43 -21.70
N ASN A 136 16.98 8.75 -21.52
CA ASN A 136 16.18 9.34 -20.44
C ASN A 136 14.72 8.89 -20.53
N VAL A 137 14.12 8.89 -21.72
CA VAL A 137 12.76 8.34 -21.92
C VAL A 137 12.67 6.88 -21.49
N LYS A 138 13.65 6.04 -21.87
CA LYS A 138 13.69 4.62 -21.47
C LYS A 138 13.84 4.45 -19.97
N MET A 139 14.66 5.26 -19.31
CA MET A 139 14.80 5.25 -17.84
C MET A 139 13.49 5.67 -17.16
N LYS A 140 12.78 6.68 -17.67
CA LYS A 140 11.47 7.09 -17.17
C LYS A 140 10.40 6.02 -17.39
N GLN A 141 10.48 5.28 -18.50
CA GLN A 141 9.61 4.14 -18.76
C GLN A 141 9.82 3.03 -17.72
N THR A 142 11.07 2.67 -17.41
CA THR A 142 11.39 1.72 -16.34
C THR A 142 10.90 2.23 -14.97
N ALA A 143 11.00 3.54 -14.71
CA ALA A 143 10.45 4.12 -13.48
C ALA A 143 8.91 4.01 -13.38
N VAL A 144 8.19 4.02 -14.52
CA VAL A 144 6.74 3.72 -14.53
C VAL A 144 6.50 2.25 -14.16
N GLU A 145 7.25 1.31 -14.75
CA GLU A 145 7.16 -0.12 -14.41
C GLU A 145 7.39 -0.36 -12.91
N GLN A 146 8.39 0.31 -12.32
CA GLN A 146 8.64 0.24 -10.87
C GLN A 146 7.49 0.80 -10.04
N ALA A 147 6.91 1.92 -10.47
CA ALA A 147 5.78 2.53 -9.75
C ALA A 147 4.53 1.64 -9.80
N ASP A 148 4.27 0.98 -10.92
CA ASP A 148 3.16 0.02 -11.07
C ASP A 148 3.37 -1.23 -10.18
N LEU A 149 4.59 -1.75 -10.09
CA LEU A 149 4.94 -2.83 -9.15
C LEU A 149 4.79 -2.41 -7.69
N LYS A 150 5.10 -1.16 -7.37
CA LYS A 150 4.91 -0.62 -6.02
C LYS A 150 3.44 -0.51 -5.64
N VAL A 151 2.56 -0.20 -6.58
CA VAL A 151 1.09 -0.28 -6.38
C VAL A 151 0.68 -1.71 -6.05
N GLN A 152 1.23 -2.71 -6.73
CA GLN A 152 0.95 -4.12 -6.44
C GLN A 152 1.46 -4.54 -5.06
N SER A 153 2.64 -4.09 -4.64
CA SER A 153 3.17 -4.33 -3.29
C SER A 153 2.23 -3.76 -2.21
N VAL A 154 1.80 -2.51 -2.37
CA VAL A 154 0.86 -1.86 -1.44
C VAL A 154 -0.48 -2.60 -1.39
N LYS A 155 -0.99 -3.06 -2.54
CA LYS A 155 -2.19 -3.89 -2.62
C LYS A 155 -2.05 -5.16 -1.77
N ASN A 156 -0.95 -5.89 -1.91
CA ASN A 156 -0.69 -7.12 -1.15
C ASN A 156 -0.62 -6.84 0.36
N ASP A 157 0.03 -5.74 0.77
CA ASP A 157 0.09 -5.33 2.18
C ASP A 157 -1.28 -4.97 2.75
N ILE A 158 -2.13 -4.28 1.98
CA ILE A 158 -3.50 -3.95 2.38
C ILE A 158 -4.30 -5.24 2.57
N ILE A 159 -4.27 -6.18 1.60
CA ILE A 159 -4.99 -7.45 1.68
C ILE A 159 -4.57 -8.23 2.93
N ARG A 160 -3.26 -8.32 3.22
CA ARG A 160 -2.75 -8.95 4.43
C ARG A 160 -3.30 -8.28 5.70
N ASN A 161 -3.21 -6.95 5.77
CA ASN A 161 -3.63 -6.19 6.96
C ASN A 161 -5.15 -6.32 7.19
N VAL A 162 -5.95 -6.29 6.12
CA VAL A 162 -7.40 -6.52 6.19
C VAL A 162 -7.70 -7.92 6.71
N ARG A 163 -7.05 -8.96 6.19
CA ARG A 163 -7.23 -10.35 6.66
C ARG A 163 -6.91 -10.47 8.15
N LYS A 164 -5.79 -9.94 8.60
CA LYS A 164 -5.40 -9.96 10.02
C LYS A 164 -6.38 -9.19 10.90
N GLY A 165 -6.79 -8.00 10.48
CA GLY A 165 -7.81 -7.21 11.19
C GLY A 165 -9.15 -7.91 11.26
N TYR A 166 -9.58 -8.57 10.18
CA TYR A 166 -10.81 -9.35 10.11
C TYR A 166 -10.77 -10.53 11.08
N TYR A 167 -9.70 -11.33 11.09
CA TYR A 167 -9.54 -12.46 12.00
C TYR A 167 -9.43 -12.01 13.46
N SER A 168 -8.77 -10.88 13.73
CA SER A 168 -8.70 -10.30 15.08
C SER A 168 -10.10 -9.88 15.58
N LEU A 169 -10.92 -9.28 14.73
CA LEU A 169 -12.30 -8.91 15.10
C LEU A 169 -13.17 -10.16 15.33
N LEU A 170 -13.08 -11.17 14.47
CA LEU A 170 -13.77 -12.44 14.65
C LEU A 170 -13.38 -13.14 15.97
N SER A 171 -12.06 -13.19 16.25
CA SER A 171 -11.56 -13.75 17.51
C SER A 171 -12.13 -13.00 18.72
N ALA A 172 -12.14 -11.67 18.69
CA ALA A 172 -12.70 -10.86 19.76
C ALA A 172 -14.22 -11.08 19.94
N GLN A 173 -14.99 -11.18 18.86
CA GLN A 173 -16.42 -11.46 18.91
C GLN A 173 -16.70 -12.84 19.53
N ARG A 174 -15.96 -13.86 19.11
CA ARG A 174 -16.10 -15.21 19.66
C ARG A 174 -15.66 -15.30 21.11
N ALA A 175 -14.65 -14.54 21.51
CA ALA A 175 -14.24 -14.47 22.92
C ALA A 175 -15.37 -13.87 23.80
N VAL A 176 -16.16 -12.93 23.30
CA VAL A 176 -17.36 -12.43 24.01
C VAL A 176 -18.40 -13.54 24.20
N ASP A 177 -18.64 -14.36 23.16
CA ASP A 177 -19.59 -15.49 23.26
C ASP A 177 -19.16 -16.48 24.34
N ILE A 178 -17.87 -16.86 24.37
CA ILE A 178 -17.29 -17.75 25.37
C ILE A 178 -17.42 -17.15 26.78
N ARG A 179 -17.05 -15.86 26.95
CA ARG A 179 -17.15 -15.18 28.24
C ARG A 179 -18.59 -14.98 28.72
N THR A 180 -19.52 -14.80 27.80
CA THR A 180 -20.96 -14.71 28.12
C THR A 180 -21.45 -16.03 28.71
N LYS A 181 -21.16 -17.15 28.04
CA LYS A 181 -21.48 -18.49 28.57
C LYS A 181 -20.82 -18.78 29.92
N SER A 182 -19.55 -18.42 30.07
CA SER A 182 -18.84 -18.55 31.33
C SER A 182 -19.50 -17.73 32.45
N LYS A 183 -19.91 -16.46 32.16
CA LYS A 183 -20.62 -15.62 33.12
C LYS A 183 -21.97 -16.24 33.54
N GLU A 184 -22.73 -16.78 32.58
CA GLU A 184 -24.01 -17.46 32.86
C GLU A 184 -23.79 -18.64 33.78
N LEU A 185 -22.71 -19.42 33.60
CA LEU A 185 -22.31 -20.51 34.43
C LEU A 185 -22.04 -20.06 35.87
N TYR A 186 -21.24 -18.99 36.08
CA TYR A 186 -20.96 -18.44 37.40
C TYR A 186 -22.16 -17.80 38.07
N GLN A 187 -23.10 -17.26 37.30
CA GLN A 187 -24.36 -16.73 37.77
C GLN A 187 -25.22 -17.86 38.37
N ASP A 188 -25.41 -18.95 37.62
CA ASP A 188 -26.16 -20.15 38.08
C ASP A 188 -25.54 -20.76 39.37
N GLN A 189 -24.20 -20.83 39.41
CA GLN A 189 -23.46 -21.25 40.56
C GLN A 189 -23.69 -20.38 41.80
N TYR A 190 -23.66 -19.06 41.66
CA TYR A 190 -23.94 -18.12 42.75
C TYR A 190 -25.36 -18.27 43.27
N GLU A 191 -26.36 -18.38 42.37
CA GLU A 191 -27.76 -18.55 42.72
C GLU A 191 -27.97 -19.85 43.52
N ARG A 192 -27.45 -20.97 43.04
CA ARG A 192 -27.54 -22.27 43.75
C ARG A 192 -26.84 -22.24 45.11
N THR A 193 -25.64 -21.68 45.16
CA THR A 193 -24.89 -21.61 46.44
C THR A 193 -25.61 -20.72 47.44
N SER A 194 -26.23 -19.62 46.98
CA SER A 194 -27.06 -18.74 47.82
C SER A 194 -28.30 -19.45 48.38
N GLU A 195 -28.99 -20.29 47.57
CA GLU A 195 -30.10 -21.11 48.04
C GLU A 195 -29.67 -22.16 49.02
N TYR A 196 -28.55 -22.86 48.78
CA TYR A 196 -28.03 -23.85 49.74
C TYR A 196 -27.64 -23.20 51.09
N PHE A 197 -27.10 -21.99 51.08
CA PHE A 197 -26.85 -21.22 52.30
C PHE A 197 -28.15 -20.87 53.03
N ARG A 198 -29.18 -20.41 52.30
CA ARG A 198 -30.50 -20.12 52.89
C ARG A 198 -31.14 -21.34 53.56
N LEU A 199 -30.90 -22.52 53.00
CA LEU A 199 -31.37 -23.81 53.58
C LEU A 199 -30.44 -24.34 54.69
N GLY A 200 -29.35 -23.65 55.03
CA GLY A 200 -28.39 -24.08 56.03
C GLY A 200 -27.44 -25.21 55.61
N LEU A 201 -27.44 -25.55 54.32
CA LEU A 201 -26.64 -26.66 53.74
C LEU A 201 -25.19 -26.26 53.40
N ARG A 202 -24.92 -24.99 53.26
CA ARG A 202 -23.58 -24.48 52.93
C ARG A 202 -23.22 -23.25 53.79
N PRO A 203 -21.90 -23.02 54.05
CA PRO A 203 -21.44 -21.88 54.83
C PRO A 203 -21.46 -20.58 53.97
N LYS A 204 -21.52 -19.42 54.66
CA LYS A 204 -21.51 -18.10 54.01
C LYS A 204 -20.25 -17.84 53.13
N VAL A 205 -19.12 -18.45 53.48
CA VAL A 205 -17.87 -18.33 52.74
C VAL A 205 -18.04 -18.82 51.29
N ASP A 206 -18.82 -19.88 51.06
CA ASP A 206 -19.06 -20.39 49.69
C ASP A 206 -19.86 -19.39 48.86
N VAL A 207 -20.85 -18.71 49.42
CA VAL A 207 -21.65 -17.66 48.77
C VAL A 207 -20.74 -16.48 48.39
N THR A 208 -19.90 -16.01 49.35
CA THR A 208 -18.97 -14.89 49.06
C THR A 208 -17.97 -15.27 48.01
N THR A 209 -17.47 -16.49 48.01
CA THR A 209 -16.54 -16.98 46.95
C THR A 209 -17.22 -17.06 45.60
N ALA A 210 -18.45 -17.55 45.51
CA ALA A 210 -19.24 -17.57 44.25
C ALA A 210 -19.49 -16.17 43.72
N GLU A 211 -19.84 -15.20 44.59
CA GLU A 211 -20.06 -13.81 44.25
C GLU A 211 -18.78 -13.15 43.67
N VAL A 212 -17.63 -13.38 44.34
CA VAL A 212 -16.32 -12.90 43.84
C VAL A 212 -16.00 -13.48 42.46
N ASN A 213 -16.27 -14.76 42.25
CA ASN A 213 -16.02 -15.40 40.95
C ASN A 213 -16.92 -14.83 39.86
N LEU A 214 -18.22 -14.61 40.11
CA LEU A 214 -19.15 -13.98 39.20
C LEU A 214 -18.71 -12.54 38.84
N ASN A 215 -18.29 -11.75 39.82
CA ASN A 215 -17.82 -10.40 39.63
C ASN A 215 -16.53 -10.36 38.76
N ASN A 216 -15.61 -11.30 39.02
CA ASN A 216 -14.40 -11.42 38.20
C ASN A 216 -14.72 -11.78 36.74
N GLU A 217 -15.65 -12.73 36.51
CA GLU A 217 -16.02 -13.07 35.13
C GLU A 217 -16.81 -11.96 34.44
N SER A 218 -17.61 -11.21 35.19
CA SER A 218 -18.28 -10.01 34.68
C SER A 218 -17.25 -8.95 34.22
N LEU A 219 -16.16 -8.75 34.96
CA LEU A 219 -15.06 -7.88 34.56
C LEU A 219 -14.35 -8.41 33.31
N ARG A 220 -14.15 -9.73 33.20
CA ARG A 220 -13.55 -10.34 31.99
C ARG A 220 -14.45 -10.14 30.76
N LEU A 221 -15.77 -10.28 30.91
CA LEU A 221 -16.74 -10.01 29.83
C LEU A 221 -16.71 -8.54 29.39
N ILE A 222 -16.64 -7.58 30.32
CA ILE A 222 -16.51 -6.16 29.99
C ILE A 222 -15.22 -5.91 29.17
N ARG A 223 -14.10 -6.54 29.56
CA ARG A 223 -12.83 -6.42 28.81
C ARG A 223 -12.94 -7.03 27.41
N ALA A 224 -13.56 -8.20 27.27
CA ALA A 224 -13.80 -8.84 25.98
C ALA A 224 -14.68 -7.98 25.06
N THR A 225 -15.77 -7.41 25.62
CA THR A 225 -16.64 -6.49 24.87
C THR A 225 -15.90 -5.22 24.38
N ASN A 226 -15.01 -4.68 25.22
CA ASN A 226 -14.17 -3.55 24.81
C ASN A 226 -13.11 -3.94 23.77
N ALA A 227 -12.57 -5.18 23.84
CA ALA A 227 -11.67 -5.69 22.82
C ALA A 227 -12.34 -5.76 21.43
N VAL A 228 -13.63 -6.14 21.36
CA VAL A 228 -14.40 -6.08 20.09
C VAL A 228 -14.46 -4.66 19.55
N LYS A 229 -14.75 -3.66 20.39
CA LYS A 229 -14.79 -2.25 19.95
C LYS A 229 -13.44 -1.78 19.42
N THR A 230 -12.35 -2.15 20.10
CA THR A 230 -10.99 -1.81 19.68
C THR A 230 -10.60 -2.51 18.39
N ALA A 231 -10.88 -3.80 18.24
CA ALA A 231 -10.61 -4.55 17.01
C ALA A 231 -11.44 -4.01 15.83
N SER A 232 -12.72 -3.68 16.07
CA SER A 232 -13.59 -3.04 15.08
C SER A 232 -13.04 -1.69 14.62
N ALA A 233 -12.63 -0.83 15.55
CA ALA A 233 -12.04 0.47 15.22
C ALA A 233 -10.71 0.33 14.42
N SER A 234 -9.88 -0.66 14.78
CA SER A 234 -8.65 -0.97 14.05
C SER A 234 -8.93 -1.46 12.63
N LEU A 235 -9.93 -2.33 12.46
CA LEU A 235 -10.34 -2.78 11.13
C LEU A 235 -10.92 -1.63 10.32
N ALA A 236 -11.82 -0.79 10.88
CA ALA A 236 -12.37 0.38 10.22
C ALA A 236 -11.26 1.34 9.72
N ASN A 237 -10.24 1.57 10.53
CA ASN A 237 -9.07 2.35 10.12
C ASN A 237 -8.31 1.70 8.95
N THR A 238 -8.14 0.37 8.97
CA THR A 238 -7.49 -0.37 7.86
C THR A 238 -8.32 -0.31 6.58
N LEU A 239 -9.65 -0.33 6.69
CA LEU A 239 -10.59 -0.17 5.57
C LEU A 239 -10.64 1.27 5.03
N GLY A 240 -10.06 2.24 5.75
CA GLY A 240 -10.14 3.65 5.39
C GLY A 240 -11.54 4.26 5.57
N VAL A 241 -12.36 3.67 6.45
CA VAL A 241 -13.73 4.13 6.72
C VAL A 241 -13.86 4.66 8.15
N THR A 242 -14.65 5.73 8.31
CA THR A 242 -14.96 6.29 9.62
C THR A 242 -16.39 5.92 9.98
N THR A 243 -16.56 5.07 10.99
CA THR A 243 -17.87 4.66 11.49
C THR A 243 -17.90 4.72 13.02
N PRO A 244 -18.97 5.25 13.63
CA PRO A 244 -19.18 5.21 15.06
C PRO A 244 -19.68 3.82 15.53
N ASN A 245 -20.16 2.99 14.60
CA ASN A 245 -20.72 1.68 14.90
C ASN A 245 -19.65 0.60 14.92
N VAL A 246 -19.89 -0.45 15.72
CA VAL A 246 -19.07 -1.66 15.69
C VAL A 246 -19.35 -2.41 14.39
N LEU A 247 -18.30 -2.72 13.64
CA LEU A 247 -18.41 -3.49 12.41
C LEU A 247 -18.89 -4.91 12.72
N THR A 248 -19.84 -5.40 11.93
CA THR A 248 -20.29 -6.78 11.97
C THR A 248 -19.62 -7.52 10.80
N VAL A 249 -18.98 -8.65 11.08
CA VAL A 249 -18.30 -9.48 10.09
C VAL A 249 -18.89 -10.87 10.03
N GLN A 250 -18.89 -11.47 8.83
CA GLN A 250 -19.38 -12.84 8.63
C GLN A 250 -18.40 -13.85 9.21
N MET A 251 -18.95 -14.96 9.73
CA MET A 251 -18.11 -16.02 10.28
C MET A 251 -17.38 -16.81 9.20
N ILE A 252 -16.14 -17.13 9.48
CA ILE A 252 -15.34 -18.09 8.71
C ILE A 252 -15.04 -19.26 9.66
N GLU A 253 -15.50 -20.45 9.30
CA GLU A 253 -15.32 -21.65 10.10
C GLU A 253 -14.09 -22.47 9.65
N ASP A 254 -13.81 -22.50 8.35
CA ASP A 254 -12.71 -23.25 7.77
C ASP A 254 -11.69 -22.33 7.09
N PHE A 255 -10.44 -22.63 7.34
CA PHE A 255 -9.31 -21.99 6.64
C PHE A 255 -8.76 -22.96 5.61
N ASP A 256 -8.35 -22.43 4.44
CA ASP A 256 -7.68 -23.20 3.41
C ASP A 256 -6.46 -23.95 4.00
N SER A 257 -6.36 -25.24 3.75
CA SER A 257 -5.15 -25.99 4.06
C SER A 257 -4.01 -25.49 3.16
N PHE A 258 -2.87 -25.23 3.75
CA PHE A 258 -1.68 -24.81 3.03
C PHE A 258 -0.69 -25.97 2.98
N ASP A 259 -0.43 -26.48 1.77
CA ASP A 259 0.40 -27.67 1.57
C ASP A 259 1.50 -27.37 0.54
N MET A 260 2.51 -26.59 0.97
CA MET A 260 3.71 -26.27 0.20
C MET A 260 4.94 -26.46 1.06
N THR A 261 6.06 -26.88 0.44
CA THR A 261 7.35 -26.95 1.10
C THR A 261 7.99 -25.54 1.24
N LEU A 262 8.95 -25.42 2.16
CA LEU A 262 9.69 -24.14 2.34
C LEU A 262 10.39 -23.72 1.04
N ASP A 263 11.01 -24.67 0.32
CA ASP A 263 11.75 -24.37 -0.92
C ASP A 263 10.81 -23.86 -2.03
N GLU A 264 9.62 -24.45 -2.15
CA GLU A 264 8.59 -23.97 -3.09
C GLU A 264 8.09 -22.57 -2.72
N ALA A 265 7.88 -22.29 -1.43
CA ALA A 265 7.47 -20.99 -0.95
C ALA A 265 8.53 -19.91 -1.21
N VAL A 266 9.81 -20.22 -0.98
CA VAL A 266 10.93 -19.32 -1.29
C VAL A 266 11.05 -19.04 -2.78
N LYS A 267 10.92 -20.09 -3.61
CA LYS A 267 10.92 -19.93 -5.07
C LYS A 267 9.78 -19.04 -5.53
N ALA A 268 8.56 -19.31 -5.05
CA ALA A 268 7.39 -18.47 -5.35
C ALA A 268 7.62 -16.99 -4.95
N ALA A 269 8.27 -16.75 -3.80
CA ALA A 269 8.61 -15.40 -3.36
C ALA A 269 9.57 -14.69 -4.31
N TYR A 270 10.62 -15.36 -4.77
CA TYR A 270 11.58 -14.77 -5.71
C TYR A 270 10.96 -14.46 -7.09
N ASP A 271 9.98 -15.26 -7.51
CA ASP A 271 9.32 -15.11 -8.81
C ASP A 271 8.19 -14.05 -8.77
N ASN A 272 7.43 -13.99 -7.68
CA ASN A 272 6.19 -13.21 -7.65
C ASN A 272 6.27 -11.89 -6.85
N ARG A 273 7.24 -11.74 -5.96
CA ARG A 273 7.29 -10.52 -5.10
C ARG A 273 7.58 -9.26 -5.91
N PRO A 274 6.72 -8.24 -5.79
CA PRO A 274 6.92 -6.98 -6.52
C PRO A 274 8.20 -6.24 -6.12
N ASP A 275 8.64 -6.32 -4.85
CA ASP A 275 9.87 -5.67 -4.38
C ASP A 275 11.14 -6.31 -4.97
N VAL A 276 11.14 -7.64 -5.20
CA VAL A 276 12.21 -8.34 -5.91
C VAL A 276 12.26 -7.90 -7.37
N GLN A 277 11.11 -7.78 -8.03
CA GLN A 277 11.03 -7.29 -9.40
C GLN A 277 11.47 -5.82 -9.51
N VAL A 278 11.11 -4.97 -8.54
CA VAL A 278 11.60 -3.58 -8.46
C VAL A 278 13.13 -3.56 -8.34
N ALA A 279 13.72 -4.39 -7.47
CA ALA A 279 15.17 -4.45 -7.31
C ALA A 279 15.90 -4.90 -8.61
N GLN A 280 15.30 -5.79 -9.40
CA GLN A 280 15.82 -6.16 -10.72
C GLN A 280 15.78 -4.97 -11.71
N LEU A 281 14.70 -4.17 -11.67
CA LEU A 281 14.59 -2.96 -12.46
C LEU A 281 15.58 -1.86 -11.98
N ASP A 282 15.88 -1.79 -10.67
CA ASP A 282 16.92 -0.89 -10.13
C ASP A 282 18.31 -1.24 -10.67
N VAL A 283 18.65 -2.52 -10.76
CA VAL A 283 19.89 -2.97 -11.40
C VAL A 283 19.92 -2.50 -12.86
N ARG A 284 18.84 -2.75 -13.62
CA ARG A 284 18.74 -2.32 -15.01
C ARG A 284 18.84 -0.81 -15.18
N LEU A 285 18.25 -0.02 -14.28
CA LEU A 285 18.40 1.45 -14.27
C LEU A 285 19.86 1.85 -14.02
N SER A 286 20.53 1.24 -13.06
CA SER A 286 21.93 1.51 -12.76
C SER A 286 22.86 1.14 -13.94
N GLU A 287 22.58 0.06 -14.66
CA GLU A 287 23.29 -0.29 -15.91
C GLU A 287 23.09 0.77 -17.01
N MET A 288 21.84 1.27 -17.16
CA MET A 288 21.57 2.37 -18.09
C MET A 288 22.29 3.65 -17.69
N GLN A 289 22.41 3.96 -16.39
CA GLN A 289 23.18 5.10 -15.88
C GLN A 289 24.68 4.97 -16.19
N VAL A 290 25.27 3.76 -16.05
CA VAL A 290 26.66 3.50 -16.48
C VAL A 290 26.82 3.75 -17.99
N THR A 291 25.85 3.29 -18.79
CA THR A 291 25.85 3.51 -20.24
C THR A 291 25.73 4.99 -20.59
N GLN A 292 24.89 5.73 -19.84
CA GLN A 292 24.76 7.18 -20.00
C GLN A 292 26.05 7.92 -19.63
N ALA A 293 26.70 7.54 -18.52
CA ALA A 293 27.99 8.12 -18.13
C ALA A 293 29.08 7.87 -19.18
N LYS A 294 29.13 6.66 -19.80
CA LYS A 294 30.04 6.32 -20.89
C LYS A 294 29.76 7.15 -22.16
N ALA A 295 28.52 7.54 -22.39
CA ALA A 295 28.17 8.39 -23.54
C ALA A 295 28.82 9.77 -23.48
N GLY A 296 29.26 10.24 -22.31
CA GLY A 296 30.04 11.46 -22.17
C GLY A 296 31.42 11.44 -22.86
N TYR A 297 31.84 10.29 -23.40
CA TYR A 297 33.01 10.19 -24.31
C TYR A 297 32.65 10.32 -25.79
N LEU A 298 31.35 10.23 -26.12
CA LEU A 298 30.90 10.25 -27.52
C LEU A 298 30.61 11.67 -27.99
N PRO A 299 30.72 11.93 -29.30
CA PRO A 299 30.26 13.18 -29.86
C PRO A 299 28.77 13.42 -29.63
N THR A 300 28.41 14.64 -29.27
CA THR A 300 27.02 15.04 -29.06
C THR A 300 26.52 15.80 -30.29
N LEU A 301 25.48 15.28 -30.96
CA LEU A 301 24.80 15.93 -32.08
C LEU A 301 23.63 16.77 -31.54
N GLY A 302 23.65 18.06 -31.87
CA GLY A 302 22.57 19.00 -31.64
C GLY A 302 21.88 19.40 -32.95
N ILE A 303 20.55 19.43 -32.94
CA ILE A 303 19.73 19.97 -34.03
C ILE A 303 18.86 21.05 -33.42
N SER A 304 18.87 22.23 -34.01
CA SER A 304 18.01 23.34 -33.60
C SER A 304 17.27 23.92 -34.81
N ALA A 305 16.01 24.21 -34.58
CA ALA A 305 15.21 24.98 -35.53
C ALA A 305 14.41 26.02 -34.74
N GLY A 306 14.43 27.25 -35.22
CA GLY A 306 13.72 28.35 -34.58
C GLY A 306 13.13 29.29 -35.57
N TYR A 307 11.95 29.81 -35.28
CA TYR A 307 11.33 30.91 -35.98
C TYR A 307 10.97 31.98 -34.95
N THR A 308 11.40 33.20 -35.21
CA THR A 308 11.15 34.32 -34.30
C THR A 308 10.56 35.47 -35.10
N LYS A 309 9.51 36.07 -34.58
CA LYS A 309 8.96 37.33 -35.08
C LYS A 309 9.03 38.34 -33.94
N SER A 310 9.70 39.46 -34.17
CA SER A 310 9.94 40.47 -33.16
C SER A 310 9.70 41.87 -33.68
N GLY A 311 9.44 42.79 -32.79
CA GLY A 311 9.29 44.20 -33.11
C GLY A 311 9.79 45.08 -31.96
N ASN A 312 10.41 46.19 -32.31
CA ASN A 312 11.00 47.12 -31.35
C ASN A 312 10.10 48.34 -31.06
N SER A 313 8.87 48.35 -31.57
CA SER A 313 7.92 49.46 -31.40
C SER A 313 6.54 48.95 -31.02
N GLY A 314 6.34 48.79 -29.70
CA GLY A 314 5.07 48.30 -29.16
C GLY A 314 4.73 46.87 -29.54
N LEU A 315 3.50 46.62 -29.99
CA LEU A 315 3.00 45.28 -30.39
C LEU A 315 3.17 44.97 -31.89
N TYR A 316 3.87 45.82 -32.65
CA TYR A 316 4.13 45.58 -34.07
C TYR A 316 5.31 44.62 -34.21
N LEU A 317 5.05 43.43 -34.80
CA LEU A 317 6.06 42.42 -35.14
C LEU A 317 6.46 42.58 -36.58
N ASP A 318 7.53 43.31 -36.85
CA ASP A 318 8.01 43.71 -38.17
C ASP A 318 9.28 42.98 -38.64
N THR A 319 9.95 42.30 -37.72
CA THR A 319 11.18 41.56 -38.04
C THR A 319 10.93 40.06 -37.91
N GLU A 320 11.25 39.33 -38.96
CA GLU A 320 11.11 37.86 -39.01
C GLU A 320 12.49 37.20 -39.19
N ALA A 321 12.75 36.16 -38.44
CA ALA A 321 13.97 35.37 -38.57
C ALA A 321 13.67 33.88 -38.45
N ALA A 322 14.11 33.08 -39.41
CA ALA A 322 14.13 31.63 -39.32
C ALA A 322 15.59 31.16 -39.22
N ARG A 323 15.83 30.23 -38.29
CA ARG A 323 17.15 29.64 -38.07
C ARG A 323 17.05 28.14 -38.02
N VAL A 324 17.96 27.46 -38.72
CA VAL A 324 18.17 26.02 -38.60
C VAL A 324 19.65 25.83 -38.37
N GLY A 325 19.98 25.06 -37.33
CA GLY A 325 21.36 24.80 -36.96
C GLY A 325 21.59 23.32 -36.68
N VAL A 326 22.76 22.83 -37.06
CA VAL A 326 23.26 21.53 -36.67
C VAL A 326 24.61 21.77 -35.99
N SER A 327 24.79 21.22 -34.80
CA SER A 327 26.04 21.30 -34.03
C SER A 327 26.55 19.92 -33.70
N LEU A 328 27.85 19.74 -33.81
CA LEU A 328 28.55 18.53 -33.38
C LEU A 328 29.60 18.95 -32.35
N GLU A 329 29.44 18.49 -31.14
CA GLU A 329 30.37 18.73 -30.06
C GLU A 329 31.15 17.45 -29.74
N ILE A 330 32.47 17.51 -29.80
CA ILE A 330 33.36 16.37 -29.52
C ILE A 330 34.20 16.72 -28.27
N PRO A 331 33.98 16.07 -27.11
CA PRO A 331 34.76 16.35 -25.92
C PRO A 331 36.17 15.75 -26.06
N ILE A 332 37.17 16.57 -26.26
CA ILE A 332 38.58 16.13 -26.41
C ILE A 332 39.24 15.94 -25.05
N PHE A 333 39.03 16.86 -24.11
CA PHE A 333 39.56 16.80 -22.75
C PHE A 333 38.66 17.58 -21.81
N ASN A 334 38.19 16.92 -20.76
CA ASN A 334 37.27 17.47 -19.77
C ASN A 334 37.77 17.30 -18.32
N ALA A 335 39.07 17.35 -18.11
CA ALA A 335 39.73 17.22 -16.82
C ALA A 335 39.28 15.96 -16.04
N PHE A 336 39.24 14.81 -16.73
CA PHE A 336 38.84 13.49 -16.18
C PHE A 336 37.42 13.42 -15.63
N ARG A 337 36.55 14.41 -15.91
CA ARG A 337 35.16 14.44 -15.42
C ARG A 337 34.38 13.21 -15.89
N THR A 338 34.43 12.88 -17.18
CA THR A 338 33.73 11.71 -17.73
C THR A 338 34.28 10.41 -17.12
N TYR A 339 35.60 10.28 -16.97
CA TYR A 339 36.21 9.10 -16.30
C TYR A 339 35.65 8.91 -14.89
N ASN A 340 35.65 9.98 -14.09
CA ASN A 340 35.17 9.91 -12.71
C ASN A 340 33.64 9.67 -12.65
N SER A 341 32.85 10.22 -13.58
CA SER A 341 31.41 9.96 -13.70
C SER A 341 31.12 8.50 -14.01
N VAL A 342 31.88 7.89 -14.94
CA VAL A 342 31.76 6.45 -15.25
C VAL A 342 32.13 5.60 -14.03
N LYS A 343 33.23 5.93 -13.34
CA LYS A 343 33.65 5.21 -12.13
C LYS A 343 32.62 5.33 -11.02
N GLN A 344 32.03 6.51 -10.83
CA GLN A 344 30.95 6.74 -9.87
C GLN A 344 29.71 5.90 -10.21
N ALA A 345 29.29 5.89 -11.48
CA ALA A 345 28.14 5.08 -11.93
C ALA A 345 28.41 3.57 -11.74
N GLN A 346 29.65 3.09 -11.99
CA GLN A 346 30.02 1.69 -11.74
C GLN A 346 29.97 1.32 -10.25
N ILE A 347 30.43 2.21 -9.36
CA ILE A 347 30.32 2.01 -7.91
C ILE A 347 28.85 1.99 -7.49
N SER A 348 28.03 2.87 -8.04
CA SER A 348 26.57 2.87 -7.79
C SER A 348 25.91 1.57 -8.24
N LEU A 349 26.28 1.02 -9.40
CA LEU A 349 25.81 -0.28 -9.87
C LEU A 349 26.20 -1.41 -8.91
N GLN A 350 27.46 -1.44 -8.44
CA GLN A 350 27.89 -2.43 -7.44
C GLN A 350 27.09 -2.32 -6.15
N ASN A 351 26.81 -1.10 -5.72
CA ASN A 351 25.99 -0.85 -4.53
C ASN A 351 24.54 -1.35 -4.72
N THR A 352 23.96 -1.14 -5.90
CA THR A 352 22.63 -1.67 -6.25
C THR A 352 22.61 -3.20 -6.23
N HIS A 353 23.66 -3.88 -6.75
CA HIS A 353 23.77 -5.34 -6.65
C HIS A 353 23.84 -5.82 -5.20
N ASN A 354 24.61 -5.13 -4.34
CA ASN A 354 24.67 -5.47 -2.91
C ASN A 354 23.33 -5.27 -2.22
N SER A 355 22.62 -4.19 -2.52
CA SER A 355 21.27 -3.93 -1.98
C SER A 355 20.26 -5.00 -2.42
N THR A 356 20.31 -5.41 -3.70
CA THR A 356 19.47 -6.49 -4.23
C THR A 356 19.77 -7.82 -3.51
N ARG A 357 21.07 -8.14 -3.29
CA ARG A 357 21.44 -9.35 -2.53
C ARG A 357 20.95 -9.31 -1.09
N SER A 358 21.04 -8.14 -0.44
CA SER A 358 20.50 -7.94 0.92
C SER A 358 18.99 -8.14 0.95
N LEU A 359 18.27 -7.61 -0.05
CA LEU A 359 16.83 -7.81 -0.18
C LEU A 359 16.47 -9.30 -0.32
N LEU A 360 17.17 -10.04 -1.20
CA LEU A 360 16.91 -11.47 -1.38
C LEU A 360 17.14 -12.27 -0.09
N ASN A 361 18.17 -11.94 0.69
CA ASN A 361 18.39 -12.56 1.99
C ASN A 361 17.27 -12.24 2.99
N ASN A 362 16.75 -11.00 2.97
CA ASN A 362 15.63 -10.60 3.82
C ASN A 362 14.34 -11.30 3.40
N VAL A 363 14.07 -11.43 2.10
CA VAL A 363 12.92 -12.17 1.57
C VAL A 363 12.97 -13.64 2.02
N PHE A 364 14.14 -14.29 1.90
CA PHE A 364 14.32 -15.65 2.42
C PHE A 364 13.97 -15.75 3.91
N LEU A 365 14.50 -14.83 4.72
CA LEU A 365 14.23 -14.79 6.16
C LEU A 365 12.74 -14.55 6.48
N GLU A 366 12.08 -13.65 5.75
CA GLU A 366 10.64 -13.38 5.92
C GLU A 366 9.80 -14.60 5.61
N VAL A 367 10.06 -15.26 4.47
CA VAL A 367 9.35 -16.49 4.07
C VAL A 367 9.60 -17.60 5.08
N GLN A 368 10.84 -17.79 5.53
CA GLN A 368 11.19 -18.79 6.53
C GLN A 368 10.46 -18.55 7.86
N LYS A 369 10.42 -17.30 8.35
CA LYS A 369 9.69 -16.95 9.57
C LYS A 369 8.20 -17.19 9.44
N ALA A 370 7.59 -16.77 8.31
CA ALA A 370 6.16 -16.97 8.06
C ALA A 370 5.82 -18.47 7.95
N TYR A 371 6.69 -19.26 7.30
CA TYR A 371 6.51 -20.71 7.20
C TYR A 371 6.62 -21.43 8.55
N ILE A 372 7.57 -21.01 9.39
CA ILE A 372 7.70 -21.57 10.77
C ILE A 372 6.45 -21.22 11.59
N ALA A 373 5.99 -19.97 11.54
CA ALA A 373 4.78 -19.55 12.26
C ALA A 373 3.53 -20.29 11.79
N LEU A 374 3.41 -20.54 10.48
CA LEU A 374 2.31 -21.35 9.94
C LEU A 374 2.34 -22.79 10.45
N ASN A 375 3.50 -23.43 10.45
CA ASN A 375 3.64 -24.80 10.95
C ASN A 375 3.36 -24.90 12.46
N GLU A 376 3.80 -23.92 13.24
CA GLU A 376 3.49 -23.81 14.67
C GLU A 376 1.97 -23.70 14.89
N ALA A 377 1.31 -22.79 14.19
CA ALA A 377 -0.14 -22.61 14.27
C ALA A 377 -0.90 -23.87 13.83
N ALA A 378 -0.47 -24.53 12.75
CA ALA A 378 -1.08 -25.77 12.28
C ALA A 378 -0.97 -26.92 13.29
N GLN A 379 0.17 -27.04 13.95
CA GLN A 379 0.39 -28.10 14.98
C GLN A 379 -0.29 -27.78 16.30
N SER A 380 -0.53 -26.51 16.63
CA SER A 380 -1.18 -26.10 17.87
C SER A 380 -2.68 -26.40 17.87
N ILE A 381 -3.37 -26.35 16.73
CA ILE A 381 -4.82 -26.57 16.60
C ILE A 381 -5.26 -27.96 17.14
N PRO A 382 -4.69 -29.10 16.71
CA PRO A 382 -5.12 -30.41 17.20
C PRO A 382 -4.86 -30.58 18.70
N LEU A 383 -3.76 -30.02 19.22
CA LEU A 383 -3.46 -30.05 20.65
C LEU A 383 -4.43 -29.19 21.45
N ALA A 384 -4.74 -27.99 20.99
CA ALA A 384 -5.73 -27.12 21.61
C ALA A 384 -7.14 -27.77 21.63
N LYS A 385 -7.52 -28.44 20.53
CA LYS A 385 -8.78 -29.17 20.43
C LYS A 385 -8.85 -30.30 21.45
N LEU A 386 -7.77 -31.10 21.60
CA LEU A 386 -7.70 -32.16 22.61
C LEU A 386 -7.76 -31.57 24.01
N ASN A 387 -7.10 -30.42 24.26
CA ASN A 387 -7.15 -29.75 25.57
C ASN A 387 -8.58 -29.30 25.91
N VAL A 388 -9.34 -28.78 24.96
CA VAL A 388 -10.77 -28.42 25.17
C VAL A 388 -11.56 -29.67 25.58
N GLU A 389 -11.41 -30.79 24.86
CA GLU A 389 -12.10 -32.05 25.17
C GLU A 389 -11.78 -32.51 26.58
N LYS A 390 -10.49 -32.54 26.98
CA LYS A 390 -10.09 -32.99 28.31
C LYS A 390 -10.45 -32.01 29.43
N ALA A 391 -10.40 -30.73 29.18
CA ALA A 391 -10.84 -29.72 30.13
C ALA A 391 -12.36 -29.76 30.33
N GLN A 392 -13.15 -30.03 29.29
CA GLN A 392 -14.59 -30.22 29.37
C GLN A 392 -14.93 -31.48 30.25
N GLU A 393 -14.29 -32.61 29.94
CA GLU A 393 -14.47 -33.83 30.74
C GLU A 393 -14.17 -33.60 32.23
N ASN A 394 -13.03 -32.94 32.52
CA ASN A 394 -12.66 -32.60 33.89
C ASN A 394 -13.65 -31.67 34.58
N MET A 395 -14.16 -30.65 33.87
CA MET A 395 -15.17 -29.73 34.37
C MET A 395 -16.48 -30.47 34.71
N GLU A 396 -16.95 -31.36 33.83
CA GLU A 396 -18.16 -32.15 34.04
C GLU A 396 -18.02 -33.08 35.29
N LEU A 397 -16.88 -33.75 35.45
CA LEU A 397 -16.57 -34.56 36.60
C LEU A 397 -16.51 -33.75 37.91
N ALA A 398 -15.82 -32.61 37.89
CA ALA A 398 -15.72 -31.70 39.04
C ALA A 398 -17.09 -31.16 39.44
N ARG A 399 -17.95 -30.82 38.47
CA ARG A 399 -19.33 -30.38 38.70
C ARG A 399 -20.19 -31.48 39.28
N GLY A 400 -20.09 -32.71 38.77
CA GLY A 400 -20.79 -33.87 39.33
C GLY A 400 -20.42 -34.10 40.82
N ARG A 401 -19.12 -34.15 41.14
CA ARG A 401 -18.63 -34.30 42.51
C ARG A 401 -19.10 -33.18 43.45
N TYR A 402 -19.09 -31.92 42.95
CA TYR A 402 -19.56 -30.78 43.73
C TYR A 402 -21.07 -30.87 44.01
N ASN A 403 -21.88 -31.27 43.04
CA ASN A 403 -23.32 -31.41 43.19
C ASN A 403 -23.69 -32.54 44.17
N GLU A 404 -22.92 -33.64 44.21
CA GLU A 404 -23.10 -34.75 45.15
C GLU A 404 -22.54 -34.44 46.56
N GLY A 405 -21.97 -33.25 46.76
CA GLY A 405 -21.43 -32.81 48.06
C GLY A 405 -20.09 -33.43 48.46
N ILE A 406 -19.44 -34.19 47.58
CA ILE A 406 -18.12 -34.83 47.80
C ILE A 406 -16.94 -34.06 47.21
N GLY A 407 -17.20 -32.96 46.46
CA GLY A 407 -16.21 -32.05 45.89
C GLY A 407 -16.23 -30.67 46.57
N ASP A 408 -15.10 -29.95 46.49
CA ASP A 408 -15.03 -28.59 46.96
C ASP A 408 -15.27 -27.56 45.83
N MET A 409 -15.57 -26.33 46.21
CA MET A 409 -15.84 -25.21 45.31
C MET A 409 -14.59 -24.79 44.54
N ILE A 410 -13.41 -24.97 45.09
CA ILE A 410 -12.14 -24.55 44.50
C ILE A 410 -11.82 -25.45 43.31
N ALA A 411 -11.96 -26.77 43.49
CA ALA A 411 -11.72 -27.74 42.42
C ALA A 411 -12.69 -27.54 41.24
N LEU A 412 -13.97 -27.24 41.50
CA LEU A 412 -14.93 -26.92 40.44
C LEU A 412 -14.54 -25.65 39.70
N LYS A 413 -14.25 -24.56 40.42
CA LYS A 413 -13.82 -23.29 39.82
C LYS A 413 -12.56 -23.47 38.96
N ASP A 414 -11.57 -24.19 39.45
CA ASP A 414 -10.31 -24.40 38.72
C ASP A 414 -10.55 -25.21 37.44
N ALA A 415 -11.47 -26.18 37.45
CA ALA A 415 -11.88 -26.90 36.25
C ALA A 415 -12.66 -26.03 35.25
N GLU A 416 -13.55 -25.13 35.72
CA GLU A 416 -14.30 -24.19 34.89
C GLU A 416 -13.37 -23.15 34.24
N VAL A 417 -12.39 -22.63 34.99
CA VAL A 417 -11.37 -21.74 34.45
C VAL A 417 -10.54 -22.44 33.36
N ALA A 418 -10.08 -23.66 33.65
CA ALA A 418 -9.28 -24.45 32.72
C ALA A 418 -10.05 -24.74 31.40
N TYR A 419 -11.35 -25.05 31.50
CA TYR A 419 -12.20 -25.24 30.31
C TYR A 419 -12.34 -23.95 29.47
N THR A 420 -12.67 -22.85 30.13
CA THR A 420 -12.83 -21.56 29.44
C THR A 420 -11.51 -21.09 28.77
N ASP A 421 -10.38 -21.28 29.47
CA ASP A 421 -9.07 -20.92 28.92
C ASP A 421 -8.65 -21.87 27.78
N ALA A 422 -9.04 -23.15 27.81
CA ALA A 422 -8.84 -24.07 26.70
C ALA A 422 -9.67 -23.68 25.47
N GLU A 423 -10.95 -23.29 25.64
CA GLU A 423 -11.79 -22.77 24.53
C GLU A 423 -11.18 -21.53 23.90
N LEU A 424 -10.71 -20.56 24.70
CA LEU A 424 -10.05 -19.34 24.21
C LEU A 424 -8.73 -19.66 23.51
N SER A 425 -7.97 -20.64 24.00
CA SER A 425 -6.72 -21.08 23.37
C SER A 425 -6.97 -21.72 22.01
N LEU A 426 -8.00 -22.56 21.88
CA LEU A 426 -8.40 -23.13 20.59
C LEU A 426 -8.87 -22.04 19.61
N LEU A 427 -9.65 -21.08 20.11
CA LEU A 427 -10.11 -19.94 19.33
C LEU A 427 -8.90 -19.15 18.77
N THR A 428 -7.94 -18.82 19.64
CA THR A 428 -6.73 -18.09 19.24
C THR A 428 -5.91 -18.88 18.22
N ALA A 429 -5.66 -20.18 18.48
CA ALA A 429 -4.91 -21.03 17.57
C ALA A 429 -5.52 -21.09 16.16
N ARG A 430 -6.85 -21.12 16.03
CA ARG A 430 -7.54 -21.13 14.74
C ARG A 430 -7.33 -19.83 13.95
N TYR A 431 -7.50 -18.68 14.60
CA TYR A 431 -7.35 -17.38 13.91
C TYR A 431 -5.89 -17.01 13.69
N ASP A 432 -4.97 -17.46 14.56
CA ASP A 432 -3.52 -17.33 14.33
C ASP A 432 -3.08 -18.13 13.09
N TYR A 433 -3.66 -19.32 12.86
CA TYR A 433 -3.44 -20.06 11.63
C TYR A 433 -3.89 -19.28 10.40
N GLY A 434 -5.10 -18.69 10.41
CA GLY A 434 -5.59 -17.84 9.33
C GLY A 434 -4.70 -16.61 9.08
N ALA A 435 -4.21 -15.99 10.15
CA ALA A 435 -3.28 -14.87 10.06
C ALA A 435 -1.91 -15.30 9.50
N ALA A 436 -1.39 -16.47 9.93
CA ALA A 436 -0.13 -17.02 9.44
C ALA A 436 -0.19 -17.40 7.95
N VAL A 437 -1.32 -17.94 7.47
CA VAL A 437 -1.57 -18.16 6.03
C VAL A 437 -1.54 -16.84 5.26
N ALA A 438 -2.14 -15.77 5.81
CA ALA A 438 -2.12 -14.46 5.17
C ALA A 438 -0.69 -13.88 5.15
N ASP A 439 0.06 -14.00 6.24
CA ASP A 439 1.46 -13.54 6.32
C ASP A 439 2.35 -14.31 5.33
N LEU A 440 2.18 -15.63 5.18
CA LEU A 440 2.95 -16.42 4.23
C LEU A 440 2.58 -16.10 2.76
N LYS A 441 1.29 -15.95 2.43
CA LYS A 441 0.85 -15.52 1.09
C LYS A 441 1.44 -14.15 0.72
N GLN A 442 1.49 -13.20 1.66
CA GLN A 442 2.13 -11.91 1.45
C GLN A 442 3.65 -12.05 1.28
N ALA A 443 4.31 -12.86 2.11
CA ALA A 443 5.74 -13.11 2.01
C ALA A 443 6.14 -13.78 0.68
N MET A 444 5.23 -14.55 0.06
CA MET A 444 5.39 -15.13 -1.28
C MET A 444 4.97 -14.18 -2.41
N GLY A 445 4.28 -13.07 -2.12
CA GLY A 445 3.76 -12.16 -3.16
C GLY A 445 2.55 -12.72 -3.94
N THR A 446 1.80 -13.67 -3.38
CA THR A 446 0.73 -14.42 -4.06
C THR A 446 -0.68 -13.99 -3.65
N PHE A 447 -0.96 -12.68 -3.57
CA PHE A 447 -2.31 -12.12 -3.39
C PHE A 447 -2.91 -11.60 -4.69
#